data_5fa8243b1b26028737db69afeead284d
#
_entry.id   5fa8243b1b26028737db69afeead284d
#
_cell.length_a   1.000
_cell.length_b   1.000
_cell.length_c   1.000
_cell.angle_alpha   90.00
_cell.angle_beta   90.00
_cell.angle_gamma   90.00
#
_symmetry.space_group_name_H-M   'P 1'
#
loop_
_entity.id
_entity.type
_entity.pdbx_description
1 polymer ?
#
loop_
_entity_poly.entity_id
_entity_poly.type
_entity_poly.pdbx_seq_one_letter_code
_entity_poly.pdbx_strand_id
1 'polypeptide(L)'
;MKAELSATEEQIKDYRLKLGDKIRIVREKRGYSQEQLAEKMDINRSTISKIENGKFSITVDYLVRFSISLDYEFKVIDKNI
;
A
#
# COMPACT_ATOMS: atom_id res chain seq x y z
N MET A 1 -21.13 -18.11 -10.82
CA MET A 1 -20.91 -17.53 -10.54
C MET A 1 -20.52 -16.93 -10.24
N LYS A 2 -20.38 -16.50 -10.42
CA LYS A 2 -20.10 -15.78 -9.94
C LYS A 2 -19.22 -14.72 -10.36
N ALA A 3 -19.27 -14.21 -11.59
CA ALA A 3 -18.53 -13.08 -12.11
C ALA A 3 -18.75 -11.84 -11.26
N GLU A 4 -19.97 -11.67 -10.77
CA GLU A 4 -20.28 -10.52 -9.92
C GLU A 4 -19.64 -10.60 -8.55
N LEU A 5 -19.12 -11.78 -8.17
CA LEU A 5 -18.42 -11.95 -6.91
C LEU A 5 -16.90 -11.86 -7.05
N SER A 6 -16.43 -11.82 -8.29
CA SER A 6 -15.00 -11.75 -8.56
C SER A 6 -14.57 -10.32 -8.81
N ALA A 7 -13.42 -9.94 -8.27
CA ALA A 7 -12.85 -8.62 -8.53
C ALA A 7 -12.35 -8.57 -9.97
N THR A 8 -12.67 -7.48 -10.68
CA THR A 8 -12.12 -7.25 -12.01
C THR A 8 -10.70 -6.70 -11.86
N GLU A 9 -9.93 -6.76 -12.96
CA GLU A 9 -8.60 -6.17 -12.98
C GLU A 9 -8.64 -4.68 -12.69
N GLU A 10 -9.68 -4.02 -13.18
CA GLU A 10 -9.87 -2.59 -12.96
C GLU A 10 -10.12 -2.28 -11.48
N GLN A 11 -10.93 -3.10 -10.82
CA GLN A 11 -11.19 -2.93 -9.40
C GLN A 11 -9.93 -3.16 -8.57
N ILE A 12 -9.16 -4.16 -8.93
CA ILE A 12 -7.89 -4.46 -8.24
C ILE A 12 -6.92 -3.29 -8.41
N LYS A 13 -6.81 -2.77 -9.61
CA LYS A 13 -5.97 -1.62 -9.91
C LYS A 13 -6.37 -0.40 -9.08
N ASP A 14 -7.68 -0.19 -8.97
CA ASP A 14 -8.24 0.91 -8.20
C ASP A 14 -7.85 0.82 -6.73
N TYR A 15 -7.95 -0.38 -6.16
CA TYR A 15 -7.58 -0.60 -4.77
C TYR A 15 -6.08 -0.42 -4.55
N ARG A 16 -5.27 -0.85 -5.51
CA ARG A 16 -3.82 -0.64 -5.43
C ARG A 16 -3.48 0.84 -5.42
N LEU A 17 -4.16 1.62 -6.26
CA LEU A 17 -3.95 3.08 -6.32
C LEU A 17 -4.36 3.75 -5.02
N LYS A 18 -5.51 3.37 -4.47
CA LYS A 18 -5.99 3.93 -3.21
C LYS A 18 -5.05 3.61 -2.06
N LEU A 19 -4.61 2.36 -1.98
CA LEU A 19 -3.69 1.94 -0.93
C LEU A 19 -2.34 2.64 -1.08
N GLY A 20 -1.82 2.70 -2.31
CA GLY A 20 -0.56 3.36 -2.59
C GLY A 20 -0.59 4.84 -2.24
N ASP A 21 -1.72 5.48 -2.53
CA ASP A 21 -1.89 6.89 -2.18
C ASP A 21 -1.89 7.11 -0.67
N LYS A 22 -2.55 6.23 0.07
CA LYS A 22 -2.57 6.32 1.53
C LYS A 22 -1.17 6.11 2.12
N ILE A 23 -0.43 5.16 1.56
CA ILE A 23 0.95 4.92 2.00
C ILE A 23 1.80 6.16 1.75
N ARG A 24 1.65 6.79 0.57
CA ARG A 24 2.37 8.03 0.27
C ARG A 24 2.04 9.14 1.26
N ILE A 25 0.75 9.32 1.55
CA ILE A 25 0.31 10.35 2.49
C ILE A 25 0.92 10.14 3.87
N VAL A 26 0.92 8.90 4.36
CA VAL A 26 1.49 8.58 5.66
C VAL A 26 3.01 8.78 5.65
N ARG A 27 3.66 8.36 4.57
CA ARG A 27 5.10 8.55 4.43
C ARG A 27 5.47 10.03 4.52
N GLU A 28 4.76 10.85 3.77
CA GLU A 28 5.01 12.30 3.77
C GLU A 28 4.72 12.91 5.12
N LYS A 29 3.66 12.44 5.76
CA LYS A 29 3.28 12.90 7.09
C LYS A 29 4.36 12.60 8.13
N ARG A 30 5.07 11.49 7.96
CA ARG A 30 6.18 11.12 8.85
C ARG A 30 7.50 11.79 8.46
N GLY A 31 7.50 12.55 7.36
CA GLY A 31 8.68 13.29 6.94
C GLY A 31 9.69 12.50 6.14
N TYR A 32 9.30 11.36 5.59
CA TYR A 32 10.22 10.53 4.80
C TYR A 32 10.07 10.79 3.31
N SER A 33 11.22 10.90 2.62
CA SER A 33 11.24 10.77 1.17
C SER A 33 11.07 9.28 0.83
N GLN A 34 10.81 8.99 -0.45
CA GLN A 34 10.76 7.59 -0.89
C GLN A 34 12.09 6.89 -0.61
N GLU A 35 13.18 7.59 -0.86
CA GLU A 35 14.53 7.05 -0.65
C GLU A 35 14.79 6.73 0.82
N GLN A 36 14.41 7.65 1.69
CA GLN A 36 14.59 7.47 3.14
C GLN A 36 13.77 6.30 3.66
N LEU A 37 12.53 6.17 3.20
CA LEU A 37 11.70 5.06 3.62
C LEU A 37 12.22 3.74 3.09
N ALA A 38 12.67 3.71 1.84
CA ALA A 38 13.24 2.51 1.24
C ALA A 38 14.46 2.04 2.03
N GLU A 39 15.32 2.98 2.43
CA GLU A 39 16.48 2.68 3.25
C GLU A 39 16.07 2.10 4.60
N LYS A 40 15.10 2.73 5.24
CA LYS A 40 14.60 2.28 6.53
C LYS A 40 14.00 0.87 6.47
N MET A 41 13.36 0.54 5.35
CA MET A 41 12.74 -0.76 5.14
C MET A 41 13.67 -1.78 4.50
N ASP A 42 14.87 -1.36 4.13
CA ASP A 42 15.84 -2.21 3.44
C ASP A 42 15.27 -2.80 2.15
N ILE A 43 14.66 -1.94 1.35
CA ILE A 43 14.13 -2.31 0.03
C ILE A 43 14.53 -1.24 -0.98
N ASN A 44 14.32 -1.51 -2.25
CA ASN A 44 14.63 -0.56 -3.31
C ASN A 44 13.63 0.58 -3.33
N ARG A 45 14.13 1.80 -3.60
CA ARG A 45 13.26 2.96 -3.78
C ARG A 45 12.24 2.74 -4.89
N SER A 46 12.62 2.02 -5.95
CA SER A 46 11.72 1.74 -7.05
C SER A 46 10.50 0.92 -6.61
N THR A 47 10.67 0.08 -5.58
CA THR A 47 9.57 -0.69 -5.02
C THR A 47 8.57 0.24 -4.34
N ILE A 48 9.07 1.21 -3.55
CA ILE A 48 8.20 2.22 -2.92
C ILE A 48 7.42 2.97 -4.00
N SER A 49 8.13 3.40 -5.04
CA SER A 49 7.51 4.17 -6.12
C SER A 49 6.40 3.37 -6.82
N LYS A 50 6.65 2.11 -7.11
CA LYS A 50 5.66 1.24 -7.74
C LYS A 50 4.44 1.04 -6.85
N ILE A 51 4.66 0.85 -5.57
CA ILE A 51 3.57 0.68 -4.60
C ILE A 51 2.71 1.93 -4.56
N GLU A 52 3.35 3.09 -4.44
CA GLU A 52 2.62 4.36 -4.34
C GLU A 52 1.88 4.70 -5.63
N ASN A 53 2.31 4.17 -6.75
CA ASN A 53 1.66 4.38 -8.04
C ASN A 53 0.70 3.27 -8.42
N GLY A 54 0.43 2.35 -7.51
CA GLY A 54 -0.53 1.28 -7.74
C GLY A 54 -0.07 0.21 -8.71
N LYS A 55 1.23 0.11 -8.94
CA LYS A 55 1.81 -0.80 -9.94
C LYS A 55 2.43 -2.04 -9.31
N PHE A 56 2.20 -2.26 -8.04
CA PHE A 56 2.81 -3.37 -7.32
C PHE A 56 1.73 -4.11 -6.55
N SER A 57 1.76 -5.44 -6.62
CA SER A 57 0.84 -6.28 -5.85
C SER A 57 1.39 -6.39 -4.42
N ILE A 58 0.80 -5.64 -3.51
CA ILE A 58 1.27 -5.60 -2.13
C ILE A 58 0.89 -6.88 -1.40
N THR A 59 1.88 -7.48 -0.74
CA THR A 59 1.65 -8.64 0.12
C THR A 59 1.38 -8.17 1.54
N VAL A 60 0.85 -9.08 2.36
CA VAL A 60 0.66 -8.82 3.79
C VAL A 60 2.01 -8.51 4.44
N ASP A 61 3.06 -9.20 4.00
CA ASP A 61 4.40 -8.96 4.54
C ASP A 61 4.83 -7.52 4.35
N TYR A 62 4.57 -6.95 3.18
CA TYR A 62 4.87 -5.54 2.92
C TYR A 62 4.01 -4.62 3.78
N LEU A 63 2.74 -4.95 3.96
CA LEU A 63 1.88 -4.15 4.83
C LEU A 63 2.41 -4.10 6.26
N VAL A 64 2.89 -5.24 6.78
CA VAL A 64 3.49 -5.30 8.10
C VAL A 64 4.75 -4.45 8.17
N ARG A 65 5.60 -4.52 7.16
CA ARG A 65 6.82 -3.71 7.10
C ARG A 65 6.51 -2.21 7.09
N PHE A 66 5.53 -1.80 6.30
CA PHE A 66 5.10 -0.40 6.29
C PHE A 66 4.54 0.02 7.65
N SER A 67 3.74 -0.84 8.23
CA SER A 67 3.12 -0.60 9.53
C SER A 67 4.17 -0.31 10.60
N ILE A 68 5.21 -1.13 10.63
CA ILE A 68 6.30 -0.97 11.61
C ILE A 68 7.14 0.27 11.29
N SER A 69 7.50 0.46 10.02
CA SER A 69 8.38 1.55 9.62
C SER A 69 7.72 2.91 9.73
N LEU A 70 6.41 2.99 9.53
CA LEU A 70 5.67 4.23 9.55
C LEU A 70 4.85 4.43 10.82
N ASP A 71 4.87 3.47 11.72
CA ASP A 71 4.10 3.51 12.96
C ASP A 71 2.62 3.72 12.67
N TYR A 72 2.06 2.82 11.87
CA TYR A 72 0.68 2.89 11.41
C TYR A 72 0.06 1.51 11.42
N GLU A 73 -1.26 1.46 11.49
CA GLU A 73 -2.01 0.22 11.47
C GLU A 73 -2.87 0.12 10.22
N PHE A 74 -2.88 -1.06 9.60
CA PHE A 74 -3.79 -1.35 8.50
C PHE A 74 -4.86 -2.29 9.04
N LYS A 75 -6.12 -1.91 8.86
CA LYS A 75 -7.25 -2.65 9.42
C LYS A 75 -8.23 -3.04 8.34
N VAL A 76 -8.88 -4.17 8.56
CA VAL A 76 -10.03 -4.56 7.75
C VAL A 76 -11.28 -3.99 8.41
N ILE A 77 -12.07 -3.28 7.64
CA ILE A 77 -13.28 -2.64 8.14
C ILE A 77 -14.47 -3.24 7.41
N ASP A 78 -15.46 -3.70 8.19
CA ASP A 78 -16.70 -4.24 7.62
C ASP A 78 -17.57 -3.07 7.17
N LYS A 79 -17.92 -3.06 5.89
CA LYS A 79 -18.71 -1.98 5.31
C LYS A 79 -20.16 -1.96 5.81
N ASN A 80 -20.63 -3.07 6.36
CA ASN A 80 -22.02 -3.22 6.76
C ASN A 80 -22.26 -2.91 8.23
N ILE A 81 -21.28 -2.40 8.92
CA ILE A 81 -21.40 -2.04 10.33
C ILE A 81 -21.64 -0.55 10.53
#